data_79fe643c0fd3b01fb6a3d72c21561273
#
_entry.id   79fe643c0fd3b01fb6a3d72c21561273
#
_cell.length_a   1.000
_cell.length_b   1.000
_cell.length_c   1.000
_cell.angle_alpha   90.00
_cell.angle_beta   90.00
_cell.angle_gamma   90.00
#
_symmetry.space_group_name_H-M   'P 1'
#
loop_
_entity.id
_entity.type
_entity.pdbx_description
1 polymer ?
#
loop_
_entity_poly.entity_id
_entity_poly.type
_entity_poly.pdbx_seq_one_letter_code
_entity_poly.pdbx_strand_id
1 'polypeptide(L)'
;MSDALIITLVAEGALSPGDVSAASDVVRGVGAQPVAQSWLEAGDAFDMLARGDAKTVRAALEEALPAVDIIVQPGTAPRRKRLIVADMDSTMIQCECIDELADYAGIKAEVAAITEAAMRGELDFAGALKARVALLKGLPVATLDQCRAERVRLMPGAQALVRTMVANGARSLLVSGGFMPFAVPVAREIGFARAIANRLDVEADVLAGTVAEPIVDAAVKKALLEADGTPLAAALAVGDGANDIPMIEAAAGAGGLGIAYHAKPKTAAAAMAQVRHGDLTVLLRAQGYRRADWVQA
;
A
#
# COMPACT_ATOMS: atom_id res chain seq x y z
N MET A 1 25.45 8.32 16.44
CA MET A 1 24.99 7.25 17.37
C MET A 1 24.23 6.26 16.48
N SER A 2 24.51 4.96 16.59
CA SER A 2 23.78 3.94 15.81
C SER A 2 22.37 3.79 16.38
N ASP A 3 21.35 3.95 15.51
CA ASP A 3 19.96 3.93 15.92
C ASP A 3 19.49 2.49 16.20
N ALA A 4 18.53 2.35 17.13
CA ALA A 4 17.87 1.08 17.36
C ALA A 4 16.98 0.74 16.17
N LEU A 5 17.07 -0.47 15.67
CA LEU A 5 16.33 -0.98 14.52
C LEU A 5 15.52 -2.22 14.89
N ILE A 6 14.35 -2.36 14.30
CA ILE A 6 13.60 -3.59 14.21
C ILE A 6 13.67 -4.06 12.76
N ILE A 7 14.22 -5.24 12.54
CA ILE A 7 14.33 -5.90 11.23
C ILE A 7 13.35 -7.07 11.26
N THR A 8 12.38 -7.07 10.37
CA THR A 8 11.44 -8.19 10.21
C THR A 8 11.67 -8.83 8.84
N LEU A 9 12.01 -10.11 8.83
CA LEU A 9 12.13 -10.97 7.65
C LEU A 9 10.83 -11.75 7.50
N VAL A 10 10.26 -11.79 6.30
CA VAL A 10 9.03 -12.54 6.03
C VAL A 10 9.15 -13.33 4.74
N ALA A 11 8.91 -14.65 4.83
CA ALA A 11 8.73 -15.53 3.68
C ALA A 11 7.84 -16.70 4.14
N GLU A 12 6.53 -16.57 3.94
CA GLU A 12 5.54 -17.52 4.49
C GLU A 12 5.80 -18.96 4.04
N GLY A 13 5.97 -19.87 5.02
CA GLY A 13 6.28 -21.29 4.81
C GLY A 13 7.66 -21.57 4.21
N ALA A 14 8.50 -20.54 3.99
CA ALA A 14 9.79 -20.70 3.31
C ALA A 14 11.00 -20.14 4.08
N LEU A 15 10.78 -19.37 5.16
CA LEU A 15 11.87 -18.78 5.92
C LEU A 15 12.60 -19.85 6.75
N SER A 16 13.86 -20.09 6.43
CA SER A 16 14.67 -21.13 7.07
C SER A 16 15.60 -20.58 8.16
N PRO A 17 16.08 -21.43 9.10
CA PRO A 17 17.17 -21.05 10.01
C PRO A 17 18.45 -20.60 9.29
N GLY A 18 18.69 -21.12 8.07
CA GLY A 18 19.80 -20.70 7.22
C GLY A 18 19.68 -19.26 6.78
N ASP A 19 18.50 -18.82 6.36
CA ASP A 19 18.22 -17.42 5.98
C ASP A 19 18.43 -16.49 7.17
N VAL A 20 17.98 -16.90 8.36
CA VAL A 20 18.16 -16.14 9.61
C VAL A 20 19.65 -15.99 9.95
N SER A 21 20.45 -17.06 9.80
CA SER A 21 21.90 -17.01 10.01
C SER A 21 22.57 -16.08 9.01
N ALA A 22 22.24 -16.22 7.73
CA ALA A 22 22.75 -15.36 6.66
C ALA A 22 22.40 -13.89 6.92
N ALA A 23 21.17 -13.58 7.30
CA ALA A 23 20.75 -12.23 7.66
C ALA A 23 21.58 -11.65 8.81
N SER A 24 21.86 -12.46 9.85
CA SER A 24 22.67 -12.04 10.98
C SER A 24 24.11 -11.70 10.57
N ASP A 25 24.68 -12.49 9.68
CA ASP A 25 26.04 -12.26 9.18
C ASP A 25 26.11 -11.02 8.27
N VAL A 26 25.10 -10.81 7.42
CA VAL A 26 24.97 -9.61 6.60
C VAL A 26 24.88 -8.36 7.48
N VAL A 27 24.02 -8.37 8.51
CA VAL A 27 23.86 -7.23 9.44
C VAL A 27 25.19 -6.89 10.12
N ARG A 28 25.96 -7.91 10.57
CA ARG A 28 27.31 -7.70 11.14
C ARG A 28 28.29 -7.19 10.08
N GLY A 29 28.24 -7.73 8.86
CA GLY A 29 29.12 -7.37 7.75
C GLY A 29 29.04 -5.91 7.34
N VAL A 30 27.88 -5.27 7.53
CA VAL A 30 27.69 -3.82 7.29
C VAL A 30 27.93 -2.96 8.53
N GLY A 31 28.52 -3.52 9.59
CA GLY A 31 28.88 -2.79 10.80
C GLY A 31 27.72 -2.56 11.77
N ALA A 32 26.54 -3.12 11.51
CA ALA A 32 25.43 -3.09 12.44
C ALA A 32 25.56 -4.23 13.49
N GLN A 33 24.93 -4.05 14.66
CA GLN A 33 25.06 -4.96 15.78
C GLN A 33 23.70 -5.60 16.10
N PRO A 34 23.49 -6.89 15.84
CA PRO A 34 22.34 -7.63 16.35
C PRO A 34 22.35 -7.65 17.88
N VAL A 35 21.19 -7.37 18.49
CA VAL A 35 21.02 -7.28 19.96
C VAL A 35 20.17 -8.42 20.48
N ALA A 36 19.05 -8.71 19.79
CA ALA A 36 18.13 -9.80 20.13
C ALA A 36 17.49 -10.35 18.86
N GLN A 37 17.10 -11.61 18.91
CA GLN A 37 16.55 -12.35 17.78
C GLN A 37 15.45 -13.30 18.26
N SER A 38 14.34 -13.38 17.52
CA SER A 38 13.27 -14.30 17.84
C SER A 38 12.39 -14.60 16.62
N TRP A 39 11.89 -15.82 16.54
CA TRP A 39 10.82 -16.14 15.62
C TRP A 39 9.54 -15.43 16.05
N LEU A 40 8.95 -14.65 15.14
CA LEU A 40 7.59 -14.14 15.29
C LEU A 40 6.59 -15.27 14.98
N GLU A 41 6.90 -16.03 13.90
CA GLU A 41 6.21 -17.27 13.53
C GLU A 41 7.21 -18.19 12.85
N ALA A 42 7.36 -19.40 13.36
CA ALA A 42 8.37 -20.35 12.85
C ALA A 42 8.10 -20.71 11.38
N GLY A 43 9.09 -20.53 10.54
CA GLY A 43 9.01 -20.80 9.11
C GLY A 43 8.39 -19.67 8.27
N ASP A 44 7.78 -18.64 8.90
CA ASP A 44 7.07 -17.56 8.21
C ASP A 44 7.72 -16.19 8.42
N ALA A 45 8.03 -15.86 9.68
CA ALA A 45 8.51 -14.53 10.04
C ALA A 45 9.48 -14.51 11.21
N PHE A 46 10.53 -13.70 11.10
CA PHE A 46 11.60 -13.58 12.09
C PHE A 46 11.92 -12.13 12.37
N ASP A 47 12.10 -11.81 13.65
CA ASP A 47 12.50 -10.48 14.12
C ASP A 47 13.95 -10.47 14.61
N MET A 48 14.65 -9.43 14.21
CA MET A 48 15.97 -9.09 14.73
C MET A 48 15.96 -7.64 15.23
N LEU A 49 16.33 -7.43 16.48
CA LEU A 49 16.66 -6.11 17.00
C LEU A 49 18.14 -5.86 16.72
N ALA A 50 18.48 -4.71 16.18
CA ALA A 50 19.85 -4.34 15.87
C ALA A 50 20.12 -2.87 16.17
N ARG A 51 21.40 -2.47 16.12
CA ARG A 51 21.83 -1.06 16.12
C ARG A 51 22.63 -0.82 14.85
N GLY A 52 22.25 0.21 14.09
CA GLY A 52 22.92 0.50 12.82
C GLY A 52 22.22 1.57 12.01
N ASP A 53 22.65 1.71 10.76
CA ASP A 53 21.99 2.53 9.75
C ASP A 53 20.94 1.71 9.01
N ALA A 54 19.68 2.15 9.07
CA ALA A 54 18.54 1.40 8.53
C ALA A 54 18.64 1.19 7.01
N LYS A 55 19.11 2.20 6.27
CA LYS A 55 19.19 2.16 4.81
C LYS A 55 20.26 1.17 4.36
N THR A 56 21.43 1.23 4.98
CA THR A 56 22.55 0.32 4.70
C THR A 56 22.19 -1.13 5.02
N VAL A 57 21.59 -1.36 6.20
CA VAL A 57 21.15 -2.71 6.63
C VAL A 57 20.09 -3.25 5.67
N ARG A 58 19.08 -2.46 5.32
CA ARG A 58 18.03 -2.87 4.38
C ARG A 58 18.61 -3.27 3.03
N ALA A 59 19.43 -2.40 2.42
CA ALA A 59 19.99 -2.65 1.08
C ALA A 59 20.80 -3.95 1.04
N ALA A 60 21.66 -4.18 2.05
CA ALA A 60 22.47 -5.38 2.12
C ALA A 60 21.64 -6.66 2.33
N LEU A 61 20.57 -6.59 3.14
CA LEU A 61 19.66 -7.72 3.35
C LEU A 61 18.83 -8.03 2.09
N GLU A 62 18.30 -7.01 1.40
CA GLU A 62 17.54 -7.18 0.16
C GLU A 62 18.40 -7.81 -0.96
N GLU A 63 19.71 -7.50 -1.00
CA GLU A 63 20.66 -8.09 -1.93
C GLU A 63 20.96 -9.57 -1.56
N ALA A 64 21.19 -9.84 -0.28
CA ALA A 64 21.58 -11.16 0.18
C ALA A 64 20.41 -12.16 0.22
N LEU A 65 19.19 -11.69 0.43
CA LEU A 65 17.97 -12.49 0.58
C LEU A 65 16.89 -12.05 -0.41
N PRO A 66 17.09 -12.22 -1.71
CA PRO A 66 16.21 -11.66 -2.76
C PRO A 66 14.79 -12.25 -2.76
N ALA A 67 14.56 -13.41 -2.13
CA ALA A 67 13.26 -14.08 -2.02
C ALA A 67 12.51 -13.77 -0.71
N VAL A 68 13.04 -12.89 0.15
CA VAL A 68 12.48 -12.56 1.46
C VAL A 68 12.00 -11.11 1.44
N ASP A 69 10.83 -10.83 1.98
CA ASP A 69 10.39 -9.47 2.26
C ASP A 69 11.06 -8.96 3.53
N ILE A 70 11.69 -7.80 3.43
CA ILE A 70 12.54 -7.24 4.50
C ILE A 70 12.03 -5.87 4.88
N ILE A 71 11.58 -5.72 6.14
CA ILE A 71 11.14 -4.45 6.69
C ILE A 71 12.10 -4.03 7.80
N VAL A 72 12.83 -2.92 7.57
CA VAL A 72 13.72 -2.31 8.57
C VAL A 72 13.08 -1.01 9.04
N GLN A 73 12.75 -0.91 10.32
CA GLN A 73 12.09 0.26 10.89
C GLN A 73 12.81 0.75 12.15
N PRO A 74 12.69 2.06 12.49
CA PRO A 74 13.25 2.59 13.72
C PRO A 74 12.64 1.91 14.95
N GLY A 75 13.49 1.44 15.86
CA GLY A 75 13.05 0.85 17.13
C GLY A 75 12.52 1.86 18.15
N THR A 76 12.65 3.15 17.87
CA THR A 76 12.14 4.25 18.69
C THR A 76 10.71 4.65 18.36
N ALA A 77 10.21 4.26 17.19
CA ALA A 77 8.83 4.53 16.75
C ALA A 77 7.87 3.45 17.27
N PRO A 78 6.58 3.77 17.47
CA PRO A 78 5.58 2.76 17.80
C PRO A 78 5.56 1.65 16.74
N ARG A 79 5.81 0.40 17.16
CA ARG A 79 5.82 -0.74 16.23
C ARG A 79 4.43 -1.01 15.66
N ARG A 80 3.40 -1.11 16.52
CA ARG A 80 2.00 -1.20 16.10
C ARG A 80 1.49 0.17 15.71
N LYS A 81 1.08 0.32 14.47
CA LYS A 81 0.61 1.60 13.93
C LYS A 81 -0.83 1.86 14.35
N ARG A 82 -1.16 3.14 14.51
CA ARG A 82 -2.47 3.62 14.97
C ARG A 82 -3.30 4.25 13.85
N LEU A 83 -2.75 4.35 12.67
CA LEU A 83 -3.41 4.80 11.46
C LEU A 83 -2.90 3.96 10.28
N ILE A 84 -3.82 3.52 9.43
CA ILE A 84 -3.50 3.03 8.09
C ILE A 84 -4.16 3.94 7.06
N VAL A 85 -3.36 4.43 6.10
CA VAL A 85 -3.83 5.09 4.89
C VAL A 85 -3.33 4.27 3.71
N ALA A 86 -4.26 3.77 2.90
CA ALA A 86 -3.95 2.86 1.81
C ALA A 86 -4.55 3.33 0.49
N ASP A 87 -3.82 3.13 -0.60
CA ASP A 87 -4.38 3.17 -1.94
C ASP A 87 -5.34 2.00 -2.17
N MET A 88 -6.18 2.08 -3.20
CA MET A 88 -7.15 1.06 -3.57
C MET A 88 -6.65 0.19 -4.71
N ASP A 89 -6.52 0.79 -5.88
CA ASP A 89 -6.20 0.08 -7.13
C ASP A 89 -4.79 -0.51 -7.05
N SER A 90 -4.61 -1.75 -7.49
CA SER A 90 -3.35 -2.52 -7.42
C SER A 90 -2.71 -2.63 -6.01
N THR A 91 -3.37 -2.11 -4.96
CA THR A 91 -2.91 -2.18 -3.56
C THR A 91 -3.88 -2.95 -2.67
N MET A 92 -5.15 -2.53 -2.54
CA MET A 92 -6.19 -3.22 -1.76
C MET A 92 -7.09 -4.10 -2.62
N ILE A 93 -7.06 -3.90 -3.94
CA ILE A 93 -7.69 -4.74 -4.96
C ILE A 93 -6.69 -5.08 -6.05
N GLN A 94 -6.98 -6.16 -6.82
CA GLN A 94 -6.06 -6.76 -7.78
C GLN A 94 -6.08 -6.12 -9.18
N CYS A 95 -6.80 -5.00 -9.37
CA CYS A 95 -6.98 -4.37 -10.67
C CYS A 95 -6.98 -2.84 -10.60
N GLU A 96 -6.92 -2.20 -11.74
CA GLU A 96 -7.17 -0.78 -11.95
C GLU A 96 -8.65 -0.60 -12.35
N CYS A 97 -9.46 0.01 -11.50
CA CYS A 97 -10.91 0.13 -11.72
C CYS A 97 -11.26 0.82 -13.04
N ILE A 98 -10.50 1.84 -13.44
CA ILE A 98 -10.76 2.56 -14.69
C ILE A 98 -10.48 1.70 -15.93
N ASP A 99 -9.47 0.83 -15.86
CA ASP A 99 -9.10 -0.05 -16.97
C ASP A 99 -10.13 -1.19 -17.13
N GLU A 100 -10.61 -1.75 -16.00
CA GLU A 100 -11.70 -2.74 -16.02
C GLU A 100 -12.99 -2.13 -16.55
N LEU A 101 -13.31 -0.91 -16.14
CA LEU A 101 -14.49 -0.21 -16.63
C LEU A 101 -14.38 0.12 -18.13
N ALA A 102 -13.19 0.49 -18.60
CA ALA A 102 -12.91 0.75 -20.01
C ALA A 102 -13.06 -0.52 -20.87
N ASP A 103 -12.55 -1.66 -20.37
CA ASP A 103 -12.73 -2.97 -21.01
C ASP A 103 -14.20 -3.34 -21.10
N TYR A 104 -14.94 -3.16 -20.00
CA TYR A 104 -16.39 -3.40 -19.92
C TYR A 104 -17.20 -2.53 -20.89
N ALA A 105 -16.76 -1.27 -21.08
CA ALA A 105 -17.37 -0.32 -22.02
C ALA A 105 -16.88 -0.47 -23.47
N GLY A 106 -15.90 -1.35 -23.75
CA GLY A 106 -15.32 -1.57 -25.08
C GLY A 106 -14.41 -0.45 -25.58
N ILE A 107 -13.86 0.37 -24.67
CA ILE A 107 -12.99 1.54 -24.97
C ILE A 107 -11.58 1.41 -24.38
N LYS A 108 -11.13 0.18 -24.12
CA LYS A 108 -9.84 -0.09 -23.45
C LYS A 108 -8.65 0.50 -24.22
N ALA A 109 -8.67 0.43 -25.55
CA ALA A 109 -7.56 0.93 -26.36
C ALA A 109 -7.40 2.46 -26.24
N GLU A 110 -8.51 3.19 -26.22
CA GLU A 110 -8.53 4.63 -26.09
C GLU A 110 -8.05 5.08 -24.71
N VAL A 111 -8.48 4.39 -23.65
CA VAL A 111 -8.03 4.64 -22.27
C VAL A 111 -6.54 4.32 -22.13
N ALA A 112 -6.06 3.23 -22.70
CA ALA A 112 -4.64 2.87 -22.70
C ALA A 112 -3.76 3.94 -23.36
N ALA A 113 -4.20 4.49 -24.52
CA ALA A 113 -3.48 5.56 -25.20
C ALA A 113 -3.30 6.83 -24.33
N ILE A 114 -4.34 7.20 -23.56
CA ILE A 114 -4.27 8.34 -22.62
C ILE A 114 -3.30 8.02 -21.48
N THR A 115 -3.34 6.80 -20.96
CA THR A 115 -2.44 6.35 -19.88
C THR A 115 -0.97 6.39 -20.35
N GLU A 116 -0.68 5.94 -21.57
CA GLU A 116 0.66 6.03 -22.16
C GLU A 116 1.12 7.48 -22.34
N ALA A 117 0.25 8.37 -22.80
CA ALA A 117 0.55 9.80 -22.93
C ALA A 117 0.89 10.44 -21.57
N ALA A 118 0.15 10.08 -20.52
CA ALA A 118 0.48 10.52 -19.15
C ALA A 118 1.82 9.96 -18.66
N MET A 119 2.14 8.70 -18.97
CA MET A 119 3.44 8.10 -18.62
C MET A 119 4.62 8.75 -19.33
N ARG A 120 4.42 9.30 -20.54
CA ARG A 120 5.42 10.11 -21.25
C ARG A 120 5.50 11.55 -20.74
N GLY A 121 4.64 11.96 -19.79
CA GLY A 121 4.60 13.31 -19.24
C GLY A 121 3.88 14.34 -20.13
N GLU A 122 3.13 13.89 -21.12
CA GLU A 122 2.32 14.77 -22.02
C GLU A 122 1.06 15.28 -21.33
N LEU A 123 0.59 14.57 -20.30
CA LEU A 123 -0.56 14.91 -19.47
C LEU A 123 -0.18 14.81 -17.99
N ASP A 124 -0.67 15.73 -17.19
CA ASP A 124 -0.65 15.56 -15.73
C ASP A 124 -1.74 14.58 -15.27
N PHE A 125 -1.72 14.25 -13.97
CA PHE A 125 -2.68 13.30 -13.39
C PHE A 125 -4.15 13.74 -13.61
N ALA A 126 -4.46 15.03 -13.37
CA ALA A 126 -5.82 15.56 -13.49
C ALA A 126 -6.29 15.56 -14.94
N GLY A 127 -5.43 15.96 -15.86
CA GLY A 127 -5.71 15.95 -17.31
C GLY A 127 -5.97 14.53 -17.82
N ALA A 128 -5.13 13.57 -17.44
CA ALA A 128 -5.30 12.16 -17.81
C ALA A 128 -6.57 11.56 -17.21
N LEU A 129 -6.90 11.86 -15.95
CA LEU A 129 -8.14 11.42 -15.33
C LEU A 129 -9.36 11.98 -16.08
N LYS A 130 -9.42 13.30 -16.31
CA LYS A 130 -10.52 13.95 -17.02
C LYS A 130 -10.70 13.40 -18.45
N ALA A 131 -9.60 13.19 -19.16
CA ALA A 131 -9.64 12.63 -20.52
C ALA A 131 -10.19 11.19 -20.54
N ARG A 132 -9.77 10.35 -19.60
CA ARG A 132 -10.28 8.97 -19.49
C ARG A 132 -11.75 8.94 -19.07
N VAL A 133 -12.17 9.80 -18.11
CA VAL A 133 -13.56 9.90 -17.67
C VAL A 133 -14.47 10.42 -18.79
N ALA A 134 -13.99 11.32 -19.64
CA ALA A 134 -14.77 11.83 -20.79
C ALA A 134 -15.17 10.70 -21.76
N LEU A 135 -14.34 9.66 -21.90
CA LEU A 135 -14.65 8.48 -22.72
C LEU A 135 -15.79 7.62 -22.14
N LEU A 136 -16.05 7.73 -20.84
CA LEU A 136 -17.13 7.00 -20.17
C LEU A 136 -18.50 7.69 -20.29
N LYS A 137 -18.59 8.82 -21.00
CA LYS A 137 -19.84 9.56 -21.15
C LYS A 137 -20.95 8.69 -21.75
N GLY A 138 -22.13 8.74 -21.12
CA GLY A 138 -23.30 7.98 -21.55
C GLY A 138 -23.33 6.52 -21.03
N LEU A 139 -22.28 6.04 -20.34
CA LEU A 139 -22.29 4.72 -19.74
C LEU A 139 -23.34 4.68 -18.60
N PRO A 140 -24.26 3.69 -18.58
CA PRO A 140 -25.22 3.54 -17.48
C PRO A 140 -24.52 3.38 -16.12
N VAL A 141 -25.03 4.05 -15.08
CA VAL A 141 -24.50 3.94 -13.71
C VAL A 141 -24.51 2.49 -13.21
N ALA A 142 -25.53 1.70 -13.57
CA ALA A 142 -25.60 0.28 -13.24
C ALA A 142 -24.39 -0.54 -13.72
N THR A 143 -23.73 -0.12 -14.79
CA THR A 143 -22.51 -0.77 -15.29
C THR A 143 -21.35 -0.72 -14.30
N LEU A 144 -21.28 0.32 -13.45
CA LEU A 144 -20.27 0.43 -12.39
C LEU A 144 -20.40 -0.72 -11.38
N ASP A 145 -21.63 -1.00 -10.94
CA ASP A 145 -21.90 -2.09 -9.99
C ASP A 145 -21.66 -3.46 -10.61
N GLN A 146 -22.03 -3.64 -11.88
CA GLN A 146 -21.75 -4.91 -12.60
C GLN A 146 -20.25 -5.12 -12.75
N CYS A 147 -19.52 -4.13 -13.26
CA CYS A 147 -18.05 -4.19 -13.41
C CYS A 147 -17.40 -4.51 -12.06
N ARG A 148 -17.80 -3.83 -10.98
CA ARG A 148 -17.28 -4.10 -9.64
C ARG A 148 -17.54 -5.55 -9.22
N ALA A 149 -18.75 -6.03 -9.35
CA ALA A 149 -19.13 -7.40 -8.92
C ALA A 149 -18.39 -8.49 -9.71
N GLU A 150 -18.19 -8.28 -11.00
CA GLU A 150 -17.60 -9.28 -11.89
C GLU A 150 -16.07 -9.25 -11.94
N ARG A 151 -15.45 -8.06 -11.80
CA ARG A 151 -14.03 -7.84 -12.07
C ARG A 151 -13.18 -7.53 -10.84
N VAL A 152 -13.74 -6.85 -9.83
CA VAL A 152 -12.96 -6.45 -8.66
C VAL A 152 -12.79 -7.62 -7.71
N ARG A 153 -11.55 -7.89 -7.34
CA ARG A 153 -11.17 -8.89 -6.33
C ARG A 153 -10.28 -8.22 -5.29
N LEU A 154 -10.52 -8.51 -4.02
CA LEU A 154 -9.68 -8.00 -2.95
C LEU A 154 -8.27 -8.56 -3.06
N MET A 155 -7.29 -7.74 -2.68
CA MET A 155 -5.92 -8.20 -2.54
C MET A 155 -5.81 -9.18 -1.37
N PRO A 156 -5.08 -10.31 -1.53
CA PRO A 156 -4.83 -11.21 -0.42
C PRO A 156 -4.29 -10.49 0.80
N GLY A 157 -4.78 -10.85 1.98
CA GLY A 157 -4.38 -10.23 3.23
C GLY A 157 -5.02 -8.86 3.56
N ALA A 158 -5.72 -8.20 2.63
CA ALA A 158 -6.29 -6.87 2.84
C ALA A 158 -7.27 -6.82 4.03
N GLN A 159 -8.20 -7.77 4.11
CA GLN A 159 -9.14 -7.85 5.22
C GLN A 159 -8.44 -8.15 6.55
N ALA A 160 -7.52 -9.11 6.56
CA ALA A 160 -6.76 -9.46 7.76
C ALA A 160 -5.96 -8.26 8.27
N LEU A 161 -5.25 -7.53 7.38
CA LEU A 161 -4.49 -6.34 7.74
C LEU A 161 -5.37 -5.28 8.39
N VAL A 162 -6.39 -4.83 7.68
CA VAL A 162 -7.20 -3.68 8.12
C VAL A 162 -8.01 -4.02 9.35
N ARG A 163 -8.70 -5.17 9.36
CA ARG A 163 -9.52 -5.59 10.51
C ARG A 163 -8.69 -5.81 11.77
N THR A 164 -7.49 -6.41 11.64
CA THR A 164 -6.59 -6.59 12.79
C THR A 164 -6.13 -5.24 13.34
N MET A 165 -5.71 -4.32 12.49
CA MET A 165 -5.31 -2.99 12.93
C MET A 165 -6.47 -2.23 13.60
N VAL A 166 -7.67 -2.26 13.01
CA VAL A 166 -8.87 -1.60 13.57
C VAL A 166 -9.29 -2.22 14.91
N ALA A 167 -9.28 -3.55 15.03
CA ALA A 167 -9.57 -4.25 16.28
C ALA A 167 -8.56 -3.89 17.40
N ASN A 168 -7.34 -3.47 17.03
CA ASN A 168 -6.32 -2.96 17.95
C ASN A 168 -6.32 -1.43 18.08
N GLY A 169 -7.42 -0.78 17.70
CA GLY A 169 -7.64 0.66 17.91
C GLY A 169 -7.01 1.58 16.87
N ALA A 170 -6.58 1.06 15.73
CA ALA A 170 -6.11 1.89 14.63
C ALA A 170 -7.27 2.54 13.87
N ARG A 171 -7.06 3.75 13.41
CA ARG A 171 -7.92 4.42 12.41
C ARG A 171 -7.55 3.92 11.02
N SER A 172 -8.51 3.89 10.10
CA SER A 172 -8.28 3.34 8.76
C SER A 172 -8.96 4.17 7.69
N LEU A 173 -8.21 4.50 6.64
CA LEU A 173 -8.64 5.34 5.54
C LEU A 173 -8.18 4.75 4.21
N LEU A 174 -9.13 4.46 3.33
CA LEU A 174 -8.89 4.12 1.93
C LEU A 174 -8.91 5.41 1.11
N VAL A 175 -7.83 5.72 0.39
CA VAL A 175 -7.73 6.94 -0.43
C VAL A 175 -7.29 6.58 -1.83
N SER A 176 -8.16 6.78 -2.80
CA SER A 176 -7.92 6.35 -4.18
C SER A 176 -8.05 7.48 -5.20
N GLY A 177 -7.18 7.46 -6.20
CA GLY A 177 -7.37 8.21 -7.44
C GLY A 177 -8.46 7.67 -8.34
N GLY A 178 -9.05 6.49 -8.02
CA GLY A 178 -10.22 5.91 -8.67
C GLY A 178 -11.53 6.57 -8.24
N PHE A 179 -12.62 5.81 -8.18
CA PHE A 179 -13.96 6.36 -8.06
C PHE A 179 -14.73 5.85 -6.83
N MET A 180 -15.54 6.74 -6.21
CA MET A 180 -16.36 6.44 -5.03
C MET A 180 -17.29 5.21 -5.19
N PRO A 181 -17.91 4.94 -6.37
CA PRO A 181 -18.73 3.73 -6.56
C PRO A 181 -17.97 2.41 -6.39
N PHE A 182 -16.64 2.42 -6.55
CA PHE A 182 -15.77 1.28 -6.24
C PHE A 182 -15.21 1.38 -4.82
N ALA A 183 -14.71 2.56 -4.43
CA ALA A 183 -14.00 2.73 -3.17
C ALA A 183 -14.88 2.48 -1.93
N VAL A 184 -16.15 2.90 -1.94
CA VAL A 184 -17.05 2.72 -0.79
C VAL A 184 -17.37 1.24 -0.53
N PRO A 185 -17.80 0.45 -1.53
CA PRO A 185 -18.04 -0.98 -1.32
C PRO A 185 -16.76 -1.76 -0.94
N VAL A 186 -15.63 -1.47 -1.59
CA VAL A 186 -14.32 -2.09 -1.27
C VAL A 186 -13.90 -1.79 0.16
N ALA A 187 -13.99 -0.52 0.58
CA ALA A 187 -13.66 -0.12 1.95
C ALA A 187 -14.53 -0.84 2.97
N ARG A 188 -15.83 -0.95 2.72
CA ARG A 188 -16.79 -1.66 3.59
C ARG A 188 -16.45 -3.14 3.69
N GLU A 189 -16.15 -3.78 2.57
CA GLU A 189 -15.85 -5.21 2.51
C GLU A 189 -14.54 -5.54 3.22
N ILE A 190 -13.51 -4.69 3.07
CA ILE A 190 -12.22 -4.85 3.77
C ILE A 190 -12.35 -4.53 5.26
N GLY A 191 -13.11 -3.50 5.63
CA GLY A 191 -13.27 -3.03 7.00
C GLY A 191 -12.64 -1.67 7.27
N PHE A 192 -12.41 -0.84 6.25
CA PHE A 192 -12.00 0.55 6.45
C PHE A 192 -13.11 1.41 7.05
N ALA A 193 -12.74 2.32 7.95
CA ALA A 193 -13.68 3.27 8.55
C ALA A 193 -14.15 4.36 7.58
N ARG A 194 -13.30 4.75 6.63
CA ARG A 194 -13.58 5.79 5.62
C ARG A 194 -13.00 5.41 4.28
N ALA A 195 -13.68 5.87 3.20
CA ALA A 195 -13.17 5.88 1.85
C ALA A 195 -13.24 7.30 1.27
N ILE A 196 -12.21 7.70 0.53
CA ILE A 196 -12.16 8.96 -0.21
C ILE A 196 -11.62 8.65 -1.61
N ALA A 197 -12.38 9.01 -2.63
CA ALA A 197 -12.03 8.84 -4.04
C ALA A 197 -12.73 9.91 -4.88
N ASN A 198 -12.44 9.96 -6.17
CA ASN A 198 -13.08 10.90 -7.09
C ASN A 198 -14.56 10.57 -7.28
N ARG A 199 -15.37 11.58 -7.49
CA ARG A 199 -16.81 11.45 -7.76
C ARG A 199 -17.07 11.67 -9.24
N LEU A 200 -17.69 10.68 -9.87
CA LEU A 200 -18.20 10.80 -11.23
C LEU A 200 -19.50 11.61 -11.23
N ASP A 201 -19.63 12.55 -12.15
CA ASP A 201 -20.90 13.24 -12.33
C ASP A 201 -21.88 12.36 -13.10
N VAL A 202 -23.16 12.40 -12.68
CA VAL A 202 -24.23 11.56 -13.21
C VAL A 202 -25.39 12.46 -13.68
N GLU A 203 -25.91 12.19 -14.85
CA GLU A 203 -27.08 12.83 -15.43
C GLU A 203 -28.05 11.77 -16.00
N ALA A 204 -29.30 11.78 -15.58
CA ALA A 204 -30.31 10.85 -16.06
C ALA A 204 -29.86 9.34 -16.05
N ASP A 205 -29.25 8.91 -14.92
CA ASP A 205 -28.77 7.53 -14.70
C ASP A 205 -27.61 7.08 -15.62
N VAL A 206 -26.94 8.02 -16.29
CA VAL A 206 -25.71 7.76 -17.07
C VAL A 206 -24.57 8.67 -16.59
N LEU A 207 -23.33 8.27 -16.86
CA LEU A 207 -22.17 9.09 -16.57
C LEU A 207 -22.15 10.32 -17.49
N ALA A 208 -21.96 11.51 -16.91
CA ALA A 208 -21.87 12.76 -17.64
C ALA A 208 -20.54 12.90 -18.43
N GLY A 209 -19.55 12.07 -18.12
CA GLY A 209 -18.20 12.16 -18.68
C GLY A 209 -17.31 13.19 -17.97
N THR A 210 -17.69 13.62 -16.78
CA THR A 210 -16.95 14.58 -15.96
C THR A 210 -16.74 14.03 -14.53
N VAL A 211 -15.77 14.62 -13.84
CA VAL A 211 -15.41 14.30 -12.45
C VAL A 211 -15.50 15.55 -11.61
N ALA A 212 -16.15 15.46 -10.45
CA ALA A 212 -16.32 16.57 -9.54
C ALA A 212 -14.99 16.98 -8.87
N GLU A 213 -14.78 18.28 -8.75
CA GLU A 213 -13.64 18.82 -7.98
C GLU A 213 -13.93 18.80 -6.46
N PRO A 214 -12.90 18.74 -5.59
CA PRO A 214 -11.50 18.59 -5.93
C PRO A 214 -11.15 17.17 -6.33
N ILE A 215 -10.18 17.01 -7.26
CA ILE A 215 -9.64 15.71 -7.65
C ILE A 215 -8.76 15.15 -6.53
N VAL A 216 -8.92 13.87 -6.24
CA VAL A 216 -8.07 13.12 -5.30
C VAL A 216 -6.79 12.69 -6.01
N ASP A 217 -5.75 13.46 -5.82
CA ASP A 217 -4.41 13.26 -6.36
C ASP A 217 -3.39 12.90 -5.26
N ALA A 218 -2.11 12.90 -5.61
CA ALA A 218 -1.01 12.63 -4.70
C ALA A 218 -0.93 13.63 -3.52
N ALA A 219 -1.21 14.91 -3.76
CA ALA A 219 -1.20 15.94 -2.74
C ALA A 219 -2.34 15.75 -1.75
N VAL A 220 -3.53 15.39 -2.24
CA VAL A 220 -4.70 15.08 -1.40
C VAL A 220 -4.44 13.84 -0.55
N LYS A 221 -3.84 12.76 -1.10
CA LYS A 221 -3.48 11.56 -0.33
C LYS A 221 -2.57 11.91 0.86
N LYS A 222 -1.51 12.69 0.61
CA LYS A 222 -0.61 13.17 1.66
C LYS A 222 -1.32 14.06 2.68
N ALA A 223 -2.11 15.03 2.23
CA ALA A 223 -2.84 15.94 3.11
C ALA A 223 -3.83 15.19 4.02
N LEU A 224 -4.49 14.16 3.54
CA LEU A 224 -5.40 13.33 4.34
C LEU A 224 -4.66 12.50 5.40
N LEU A 225 -3.48 11.98 5.09
CA LEU A 225 -2.59 11.32 6.06
C LEU A 225 -2.20 12.29 7.19
N GLU A 226 -1.79 13.51 6.83
CA GLU A 226 -1.32 14.52 7.79
C GLU A 226 -2.49 15.11 8.62
N ALA A 227 -3.66 15.31 8.01
CA ALA A 227 -4.83 15.89 8.65
C ALA A 227 -5.53 14.93 9.63
N ASP A 228 -5.20 13.64 9.65
CA ASP A 228 -5.79 12.68 10.59
C ASP A 228 -5.51 13.03 12.07
N GLY A 229 -4.39 13.68 12.35
CA GLY A 229 -3.94 14.05 13.70
C GLY A 229 -3.20 12.92 14.43
N THR A 230 -3.09 11.73 13.86
CA THR A 230 -2.21 10.66 14.36
C THR A 230 -0.76 11.04 14.07
N PRO A 231 0.17 10.96 15.04
CA PRO A 231 1.60 11.18 14.76
C PRO A 231 2.06 10.28 13.62
N LEU A 232 2.71 10.84 12.60
CA LEU A 232 3.14 10.10 11.42
C LEU A 232 4.08 8.92 11.74
N ALA A 233 4.85 8.99 12.84
CA ALA A 233 5.61 7.85 13.36
C ALA A 233 4.73 6.63 13.72
N ALA A 234 3.46 6.87 14.03
CA ALA A 234 2.46 5.82 14.31
C ALA A 234 1.54 5.54 13.11
N ALA A 235 1.89 6.01 11.92
CA ALA A 235 1.13 5.77 10.70
C ALA A 235 1.77 4.67 9.83
N LEU A 236 0.91 3.96 9.10
CA LEU A 236 1.22 3.10 7.97
C LEU A 236 0.60 3.72 6.72
N ALA A 237 1.43 4.08 5.75
CA ALA A 237 1.01 4.48 4.41
C ALA A 237 1.45 3.42 3.41
N VAL A 238 0.54 2.91 2.59
CA VAL A 238 0.83 1.83 1.62
C VAL A 238 0.19 2.12 0.27
N GLY A 239 0.94 1.88 -0.80
CA GLY A 239 0.51 2.04 -2.19
C GLY A 239 1.51 1.44 -3.18
N ASP A 240 1.17 1.41 -4.46
CA ASP A 240 1.98 0.83 -5.53
C ASP A 240 2.47 1.87 -6.55
N GLY A 241 1.75 2.99 -6.68
CA GLY A 241 1.90 3.97 -7.75
C GLY A 241 2.68 5.24 -7.38
N ALA A 242 3.06 6.02 -8.39
CA ALA A 242 3.78 7.28 -8.18
C ALA A 242 2.94 8.34 -7.43
N ASN A 243 1.61 8.25 -7.52
CA ASN A 243 0.66 9.08 -6.78
C ASN A 243 0.65 8.80 -5.27
N ASP A 244 1.27 7.70 -4.81
CA ASP A 244 1.39 7.34 -3.40
C ASP A 244 2.68 7.83 -2.76
N ILE A 245 3.69 8.14 -3.58
CA ILE A 245 5.02 8.53 -3.10
C ILE A 245 4.95 9.62 -2.02
N PRO A 246 4.20 10.73 -2.18
CA PRO A 246 4.18 11.78 -1.16
C PRO A 246 3.65 11.33 0.20
N MET A 247 2.65 10.45 0.27
CA MET A 247 2.14 9.92 1.55
C MET A 247 3.09 8.87 2.14
N ILE A 248 3.71 8.03 1.29
CA ILE A 248 4.70 7.03 1.69
C ILE A 248 5.93 7.71 2.30
N GLU A 249 6.48 8.73 1.63
CA GLU A 249 7.62 9.52 2.13
C GLU A 249 7.30 10.28 3.41
N ALA A 250 6.10 10.84 3.53
CA ALA A 250 5.68 11.56 4.74
C ALA A 250 5.64 10.63 5.97
N ALA A 251 5.08 9.42 5.83
CA ALA A 251 5.08 8.43 6.89
C ALA A 251 6.50 7.95 7.22
N ALA A 252 7.28 7.57 6.20
CA ALA A 252 8.65 7.07 6.34
C ALA A 252 9.57 8.10 6.99
N GLY A 253 9.52 9.35 6.55
CA GLY A 253 10.35 10.45 7.07
C GLY A 253 10.12 10.76 8.54
N ALA A 254 8.96 10.43 9.08
CA ALA A 254 8.63 10.56 10.49
C ALA A 254 8.92 9.30 11.34
N GLY A 255 9.43 8.23 10.73
CA GLY A 255 9.66 6.93 11.38
C GLY A 255 8.43 6.02 11.42
N GLY A 256 7.38 6.37 10.70
CA GLY A 256 6.24 5.50 10.42
C GLY A 256 6.56 4.45 9.36
N LEU A 257 5.58 3.65 8.97
CA LEU A 257 5.73 2.68 7.89
C LEU A 257 5.25 3.29 6.55
N GLY A 258 6.19 3.69 5.70
CA GLY A 258 5.92 4.08 4.31
C GLY A 258 6.29 2.92 3.39
N ILE A 259 5.29 2.21 2.86
CA ILE A 259 5.46 0.91 2.22
C ILE A 259 5.07 0.95 0.75
N ALA A 260 5.94 0.44 -0.10
CA ALA A 260 5.65 0.12 -1.49
C ALA A 260 5.18 -1.34 -1.60
N TYR A 261 3.95 -1.56 -2.07
CA TYR A 261 3.37 -2.89 -2.18
C TYR A 261 3.32 -3.32 -3.65
N HIS A 262 4.05 -4.39 -4.02
CA HIS A 262 4.19 -4.86 -5.42
C HIS A 262 4.38 -3.72 -6.43
N ALA A 263 5.13 -2.71 -5.99
CA ALA A 263 5.10 -1.38 -6.56
C ALA A 263 6.01 -1.23 -7.81
N LYS A 264 5.70 -0.22 -8.58
CA LYS A 264 6.56 0.23 -9.69
C LYS A 264 7.92 0.71 -9.17
N PRO A 265 9.00 0.60 -9.95
CA PRO A 265 10.37 0.88 -9.46
C PRO A 265 10.56 2.26 -8.80
N LYS A 266 9.88 3.29 -9.31
CA LYS A 266 9.96 4.65 -8.76
C LYS A 266 9.38 4.71 -7.34
N THR A 267 8.24 4.07 -7.10
CA THR A 267 7.58 4.00 -5.78
C THR A 267 8.39 3.14 -4.81
N ALA A 268 8.91 1.99 -5.28
CA ALA A 268 9.76 1.12 -4.50
C ALA A 268 11.04 1.85 -4.00
N ALA A 269 11.64 2.71 -4.84
CA ALA A 269 12.83 3.49 -4.49
C ALA A 269 12.56 4.59 -3.44
N ALA A 270 11.33 5.13 -3.41
CA ALA A 270 10.93 6.18 -2.48
C ALA A 270 10.51 5.64 -1.09
N ALA A 271 10.11 4.38 -1.02
CA ALA A 271 9.58 3.77 0.20
C ALA A 271 10.69 3.38 1.21
N MET A 272 10.34 3.38 2.49
CA MET A 272 11.25 2.86 3.51
C MET A 272 11.41 1.34 3.44
N ALA A 273 10.40 0.63 2.95
CA ALA A 273 10.42 -0.80 2.68
C ALA A 273 9.48 -1.16 1.54
N GLN A 274 9.71 -2.30 0.91
CA GLN A 274 8.85 -2.85 -0.13
C GLN A 274 8.40 -4.26 0.22
N VAL A 275 7.16 -4.59 -0.09
CA VAL A 275 6.65 -5.96 -0.13
C VAL A 275 6.69 -6.41 -1.59
N ARG A 276 7.48 -7.46 -1.88
CA ARG A 276 7.74 -7.96 -3.24
C ARG A 276 7.13 -9.33 -3.50
N HIS A 277 7.00 -10.14 -2.45
CA HIS A 277 6.68 -11.56 -2.54
C HIS A 277 5.40 -11.93 -1.81
N GLY A 278 5.28 -11.48 -0.55
CA GLY A 278 4.14 -11.78 0.29
C GLY A 278 2.90 -10.95 -0.03
N ASP A 279 1.80 -11.28 0.62
CA ASP A 279 0.57 -10.51 0.58
C ASP A 279 0.57 -9.38 1.64
N LEU A 280 -0.55 -8.70 1.81
CA LEU A 280 -0.67 -7.57 2.75
C LEU A 280 -0.49 -7.98 4.23
N THR A 281 -0.50 -9.27 4.57
CA THR A 281 -0.23 -9.73 5.94
C THR A 281 1.23 -9.56 6.36
N VAL A 282 2.16 -9.38 5.42
CA VAL A 282 3.54 -8.97 5.70
C VAL A 282 3.56 -7.71 6.58
N LEU A 283 2.61 -6.79 6.38
CA LEU A 283 2.51 -5.56 7.14
C LEU A 283 2.02 -5.78 8.59
N LEU A 284 1.31 -6.87 8.86
CA LEU A 284 1.01 -7.31 10.22
C LEU A 284 2.28 -7.86 10.90
N ARG A 285 3.06 -8.69 10.18
CA ARG A 285 4.34 -9.21 10.67
C ARG A 285 5.30 -8.07 11.02
N ALA A 286 5.44 -7.07 10.17
CA ALA A 286 6.25 -5.88 10.43
C ALA A 286 5.84 -5.17 11.73
N GLN A 287 4.56 -5.15 12.06
CA GLN A 287 4.01 -4.57 13.27
C GLN A 287 4.07 -5.53 14.49
N GLY A 288 4.61 -6.73 14.34
CA GLY A 288 4.77 -7.71 15.41
C GLY A 288 3.50 -8.47 15.78
N TYR A 289 2.52 -8.51 14.89
CA TYR A 289 1.36 -9.38 15.06
C TYR A 289 1.70 -10.81 14.65
N ARG A 290 1.37 -11.77 15.51
CA ARG A 290 1.41 -13.19 15.18
C ARG A 290 0.13 -13.60 14.45
N ARG A 291 0.15 -14.73 13.75
CA ARG A 291 -1.06 -15.22 13.05
C ARG A 291 -2.26 -15.40 13.99
N ALA A 292 -2.01 -15.78 15.24
CA ALA A 292 -3.05 -15.90 16.27
C ALA A 292 -3.71 -14.58 16.68
N ASP A 293 -3.05 -13.43 16.39
CA ASP A 293 -3.58 -12.09 16.69
C ASP A 293 -4.47 -11.56 15.56
N TRP A 294 -4.52 -12.25 14.40
CA TRP A 294 -5.22 -11.74 13.22
C TRP A 294 -6.71 -11.91 13.33
N VAL A 295 -7.45 -10.86 12.97
CA VAL A 295 -8.90 -10.96 12.77
C VAL A 295 -9.15 -11.61 11.41
N GLN A 296 -9.68 -12.81 11.45
CA GLN A 296 -10.02 -13.57 10.25
C GLN A 296 -11.21 -12.94 9.50
N ALA A 297 -11.28 -13.17 8.18
CA ALA A 297 -12.36 -12.67 7.32
C ALA A 297 -13.72 -13.31 7.62
#